data_5ae755db4c756da6a553ccecbeadd7f0
#
_entry.id   5ae755db4c756da6a553ccecbeadd7f0
#
_cell.length_a   1.000
_cell.length_b   1.000
_cell.length_c   1.000
_cell.angle_alpha   90.00
_cell.angle_beta   90.00
_cell.angle_gamma   90.00
#
_symmetry.space_group_name_H-M   'P 1'
#
loop_
_entity.id
_entity.type
_entity.pdbx_description
1 polymer ?
#
loop_
_entity_poly.entity_id
_entity_poly.type
_entity_poly.pdbx_seq_one_letter_code
_entity_poly.pdbx_strand_id
1 'polypeptide(L)'
;MSGCVEIPGPTSPLAVGREQRYLCVRNFRLDCGVELQNVPVAFKTWGTLDPVTKSNVILACHPISGSSDVEEWWTPLFGPGRVLDTDKYFIVCCN
;
A
#
# COMPACT_ATOMS: atom_id res chain seq x y z
N MET A 1 -14.93 -5.12 -5.23
CA MET A 1 -15.36 -3.76 -5.58
C MET A 1 -15.10 -3.49 -7.04
N SER A 2 -16.17 -3.24 -7.77
CA SER A 2 -16.11 -3.00 -9.22
C SER A 2 -15.51 -1.65 -9.61
N GLY A 3 -15.09 -0.82 -8.66
CA GLY A 3 -14.67 0.54 -8.91
C GLY A 3 -13.21 0.86 -8.67
N CYS A 4 -12.33 -0.15 -8.54
CA CYS A 4 -10.93 0.10 -8.25
C CYS A 4 -10.07 -0.23 -9.47
N VAL A 5 -9.29 0.73 -9.92
CA VAL A 5 -8.39 0.59 -11.06
C VAL A 5 -7.03 1.21 -10.70
N GLU A 6 -5.96 0.48 -10.98
CA GLU A 6 -4.61 1.04 -10.83
C GLU A 6 -4.37 2.10 -11.90
N ILE A 7 -3.86 3.25 -11.49
CA ILE A 7 -3.56 4.38 -12.38
C ILE A 7 -2.08 4.74 -12.30
N PRO A 8 -1.51 5.29 -13.40
CA PRO A 8 -0.16 5.83 -13.34
C PRO A 8 -0.13 7.05 -12.42
N GLY A 9 0.88 7.11 -11.57
CA GLY A 9 1.10 8.24 -10.67
C GLY A 9 2.29 9.08 -11.09
N PRO A 10 2.46 10.25 -10.47
CA PRO A 10 3.63 11.08 -10.72
C PRO A 10 4.89 10.38 -10.23
N THR A 11 5.94 10.45 -11.03
CA THR A 11 7.28 10.03 -10.59
C THR A 11 7.90 11.14 -9.77
N SER A 12 8.39 10.78 -8.57
CA SER A 12 9.12 11.74 -7.74
C SER A 12 10.61 11.42 -7.78
N PRO A 13 11.47 12.39 -8.10
CA PRO A 13 12.91 12.19 -8.04
C PRO A 13 13.42 11.99 -6.60
N LEU A 14 12.58 12.25 -5.62
CA LEU A 14 12.90 12.05 -4.21
C LEU A 14 12.36 10.72 -3.66
N ALA A 15 11.77 9.89 -4.52
CA ALA A 15 11.29 8.58 -4.11
C ALA A 15 12.47 7.69 -3.69
N VAL A 16 12.50 7.35 -2.42
CA VAL A 16 13.49 6.42 -1.86
C VAL A 16 12.83 5.06 -1.72
N GLY A 17 13.53 4.02 -2.17
CA GLY A 17 13.02 2.66 -2.10
C GLY A 17 12.09 2.30 -3.25
N ARG A 18 11.09 1.46 -2.97
CA ARG A 18 10.16 1.00 -4.00
C ARG A 18 9.27 2.13 -4.50
N GLU A 19 8.95 2.05 -5.79
CA GLU A 19 8.06 2.99 -6.43
C GLU A 19 6.67 2.96 -5.82
N GLN A 20 6.12 4.13 -5.54
CA GLN A 20 4.75 4.27 -5.07
C GLN A 20 3.77 4.04 -6.20
N ARG A 21 2.77 3.20 -5.94
CA ARG A 21 1.70 2.88 -6.87
C ARG A 21 0.43 3.63 -6.49
N TYR A 22 -0.50 3.74 -7.42
CA TYR A 22 -1.75 4.46 -7.21
C TYR A 22 -2.94 3.61 -7.64
N LEU A 23 -3.97 3.63 -6.83
CA LEU A 23 -5.25 3.01 -7.11
C LEU A 23 -6.32 4.08 -7.10
N CYS A 24 -7.16 4.11 -8.11
CA CYS A 24 -8.32 4.99 -8.13
C CYS A 24 -9.55 4.21 -7.66
N VAL A 25 -10.11 4.61 -6.52
CA VAL A 25 -11.38 4.08 -6.03
C VAL A 25 -12.50 4.95 -6.57
N ARG A 26 -13.39 4.35 -7.35
CA ARG A 26 -14.52 5.06 -7.94
C ARG A 26 -15.78 4.89 -7.10
N ASN A 27 -16.58 5.94 -7.06
CA ASN A 27 -17.90 5.90 -6.41
C ASN A 27 -17.82 5.43 -4.96
N PHE A 28 -16.86 5.99 -4.21
CA PHE A 28 -16.69 5.67 -2.79
C PHE A 28 -17.69 6.46 -1.95
N ARG A 29 -18.57 5.74 -1.25
CA ARG A 29 -19.57 6.36 -0.40
C ARG A 29 -19.07 6.51 1.03
N LEU A 30 -19.09 7.73 1.53
CA LEU A 30 -18.79 8.03 2.93
C LEU A 30 -19.98 7.66 3.82
N ASP A 31 -19.71 7.45 5.11
CA ASP A 31 -20.75 7.12 6.09
C ASP A 31 -21.83 8.21 6.20
N CYS A 32 -21.46 9.47 5.94
CA CYS A 32 -22.40 10.58 5.92
C CYS A 32 -23.31 10.63 4.68
N GLY A 33 -23.12 9.72 3.73
CA GLY A 33 -23.93 9.61 2.51
C GLY A 33 -23.34 10.33 1.30
N VAL A 34 -22.30 11.12 1.47
CA VAL A 34 -21.61 11.77 0.34
C VAL A 34 -20.83 10.72 -0.45
N GLU A 35 -20.95 10.77 -1.77
CA GLU A 35 -20.20 9.89 -2.67
C GLU A 35 -19.06 10.65 -3.33
N LEU A 36 -17.85 10.07 -3.21
CA LEU A 36 -16.64 10.57 -3.87
C LEU A 36 -16.46 9.78 -5.17
N GLN A 37 -16.32 10.49 -6.29
CA GLN A 37 -16.32 9.87 -7.62
C GLN A 37 -15.00 9.16 -7.93
N ASN A 38 -13.87 9.80 -7.61
CA ASN A 38 -12.55 9.27 -7.92
C ASN A 38 -11.62 9.57 -6.74
N VAL A 39 -11.29 8.55 -5.97
CA VAL A 39 -10.41 8.69 -4.81
C VAL A 39 -9.07 8.03 -5.15
N PRO A 40 -8.00 8.80 -5.37
CA PRO A 40 -6.68 8.21 -5.56
C PRO A 40 -6.12 7.75 -4.21
N VAL A 41 -5.65 6.52 -4.18
CA VAL A 41 -4.98 5.94 -3.01
C VAL A 41 -3.57 5.56 -3.42
N ALA A 42 -2.60 6.20 -2.80
CA ALA A 42 -1.20 5.86 -2.99
C ALA A 42 -0.81 4.72 -2.07
N PHE A 43 0.00 3.79 -2.55
CA PHE A 43 0.42 2.64 -1.76
C PHE A 43 1.76 2.10 -2.23
N LYS A 44 2.42 1.36 -1.34
CA LYS A 44 3.61 0.58 -1.67
C LYS A 44 3.42 -0.86 -1.24
N THR A 45 4.08 -1.78 -1.94
CA THR A 45 4.02 -3.20 -1.64
C THR A 45 5.40 -3.81 -1.59
N TRP A 46 5.56 -4.85 -0.79
CA TRP A 46 6.78 -5.66 -0.67
C TRP A 46 6.41 -7.13 -0.59
N GLY A 47 7.27 -7.98 -1.11
CA GLY A 47 7.04 -9.42 -1.13
C GLY A 47 6.09 -9.84 -2.25
N THR A 48 5.58 -11.06 -2.13
CA THR A 48 4.72 -11.67 -3.14
C THR A 48 3.46 -12.20 -2.51
N LEU A 49 2.32 -11.84 -3.09
CA LEU A 49 1.02 -12.37 -2.67
C LEU A 49 0.93 -13.85 -3.04
N ASP A 50 0.50 -14.68 -2.09
CA ASP A 50 0.22 -16.08 -2.39
C ASP A 50 -0.91 -16.15 -3.43
N PRO A 51 -0.64 -16.70 -4.62
CA PRO A 51 -1.62 -16.68 -5.70
C PRO A 51 -2.82 -17.61 -5.49
N VAL A 52 -2.69 -18.56 -4.58
CA VAL A 52 -3.73 -19.55 -4.30
C VAL A 52 -4.59 -19.14 -3.11
N THR A 53 -3.98 -18.96 -1.95
CA THR A 53 -4.71 -18.67 -0.70
C THR A 53 -4.97 -17.19 -0.49
N LYS A 54 -4.08 -16.35 -1.02
CA LYS A 54 -4.12 -14.89 -0.81
C LYS A 54 -4.20 -14.50 0.68
N SER A 55 -3.65 -15.36 1.55
CA SER A 55 -3.77 -15.24 3.00
C SER A 55 -2.51 -14.71 3.69
N ASN A 56 -1.48 -14.35 2.93
CA ASN A 56 -0.20 -13.89 3.45
C ASN A 56 -0.04 -12.36 3.43
N VAL A 57 -1.14 -11.61 3.48
CA VAL A 57 -1.13 -10.15 3.41
C VAL A 57 -0.96 -9.55 4.79
N ILE A 58 -0.07 -8.58 4.91
CA ILE A 58 0.02 -7.70 6.09
C ILE A 58 -0.27 -6.28 5.62
N LEU A 59 -1.30 -5.67 6.19
CA LEU A 59 -1.59 -4.26 5.98
C LEU A 59 -0.88 -3.46 7.08
N ALA A 60 0.13 -2.70 6.69
CA ALA A 60 0.84 -1.80 7.60
C ALA A 60 0.16 -0.44 7.61
N CYS A 61 -0.12 0.07 8.81
CA CYS A 61 -0.75 1.36 8.98
C CYS A 61 0.28 2.33 9.55
N HIS A 62 0.62 3.37 8.79
CA HIS A 62 1.56 4.39 9.24
C HIS A 62 0.91 5.38 10.21
N PRO A 63 1.70 6.05 11.08
CA PRO A 63 1.17 7.13 11.93
C PRO A 63 0.80 8.34 11.07
N ILE A 64 0.01 9.26 11.62
CA ILE A 64 -0.51 10.43 10.90
C ILE A 64 0.57 11.28 10.23
N SER A 65 1.76 11.33 10.81
CA SER A 65 2.91 12.04 10.25
C SER A 65 3.82 11.16 9.39
N GLY A 66 3.44 9.91 9.16
CA GLY A 66 4.23 8.95 8.39
C GLY A 66 3.90 8.94 6.91
N SER A 67 4.40 7.92 6.24
CA SER A 67 4.19 7.68 4.81
C SER A 67 4.10 6.19 4.53
N SER A 68 3.88 5.83 3.26
CA SER A 68 3.89 4.43 2.84
C SER A 68 5.27 3.75 2.91
N ASP A 69 6.31 4.46 3.30
CA ASP A 69 7.70 3.97 3.34
C ASP A 69 8.01 3.17 4.60
N VAL A 70 7.30 2.09 4.83
CA VAL A 70 7.49 1.19 5.99
C VAL A 70 8.92 0.70 6.10
N GLU A 71 9.53 0.40 4.96
CA GLU A 71 10.91 -0.06 4.87
C GLU A 71 11.89 0.95 5.48
N GLU A 72 11.61 2.23 5.34
CA GLU A 72 12.46 3.29 5.84
C GLU A 72 12.31 3.49 7.35
N TRP A 73 11.09 3.58 7.84
CA TRP A 73 10.88 3.90 9.26
C TRP A 73 10.86 2.67 10.18
N TRP A 74 10.72 1.45 9.64
CA TRP A 74 10.84 0.20 10.41
C TRP A 74 11.98 -0.69 9.89
N THR A 75 13.06 -0.10 9.42
CA THR A 75 14.20 -0.81 8.83
C THR A 75 14.68 -2.01 9.63
N PRO A 76 14.85 -1.95 10.97
CA PRO A 76 15.33 -3.11 11.73
C PRO A 76 14.36 -4.30 11.75
N LEU A 77 13.07 -4.08 11.50
CA LEU A 77 12.04 -5.11 11.55
C LEU A 77 11.63 -5.61 10.17
N PHE A 78 12.17 -5.01 9.12
CA PHE A 78 11.68 -5.17 7.75
C PHE A 78 12.73 -5.88 6.89
N GLY A 79 12.31 -6.90 6.17
CA GLY A 79 13.15 -7.60 5.21
C GLY A 79 13.15 -9.11 5.38
N PRO A 80 13.89 -9.83 4.50
CA PRO A 80 13.97 -11.29 4.57
C PRO A 80 14.44 -11.80 5.93
N GLY A 81 13.70 -12.74 6.51
CA GLY A 81 14.04 -13.33 7.81
C GLY A 81 13.78 -12.44 9.02
N ARG A 82 13.21 -11.25 8.82
CA ARG A 82 12.88 -10.33 9.90
C ARG A 82 11.41 -10.47 10.32
N VAL A 83 10.96 -9.66 11.27
CA VAL A 83 9.56 -9.71 11.75
C VAL A 83 8.57 -9.48 10.61
N LEU A 84 8.80 -8.43 9.81
CA LEU A 84 8.07 -8.19 8.57
C LEU A 84 8.84 -8.87 7.43
N ASP A 85 8.66 -10.18 7.33
CA ASP A 85 9.44 -11.03 6.44
C ASP A 85 8.91 -10.95 5.02
N THR A 86 9.67 -10.30 4.15
CA THR A 86 9.29 -10.12 2.74
C THR A 86 9.39 -11.40 1.90
N ASP A 87 10.00 -12.46 2.43
CA ASP A 87 10.00 -13.78 1.79
C ASP A 87 8.70 -14.55 2.06
N LYS A 88 8.01 -14.24 3.15
CA LYS A 88 6.78 -14.92 3.58
C LYS A 88 5.52 -14.10 3.31
N TYR A 89 5.58 -12.80 3.51
CA TYR A 89 4.41 -11.94 3.52
C TYR A 89 4.42 -10.96 2.36
N PHE A 90 3.22 -10.69 1.89
CA PHE A 90 2.94 -9.57 0.99
C PHE A 90 2.51 -8.37 1.84
N ILE A 91 3.39 -7.39 1.95
CA ILE A 91 3.20 -6.24 2.83
C ILE A 91 2.70 -5.07 2.00
N VAL A 92 1.62 -4.44 2.46
CA VAL A 92 1.01 -3.29 1.80
C VAL A 92 0.91 -2.15 2.79
N CYS A 93 1.30 -0.97 2.39
CA CYS A 93 1.08 0.25 3.17
C CYS A 93 0.50 1.34 2.27
N CYS A 94 -0.66 1.84 2.65
CA CYS A 94 -1.30 2.98 1.97
C CYS A 94 -0.82 4.29 2.56
N ASN A 95 -0.71 5.30 1.71
CA ASN A 95 -0.32 6.65 2.14
C ASN A 95 -1.55 7.51 2.43
#